data_e049a6bb390d2c44a321794cffa8c93f
#
_entry.id   e049a6bb390d2c44a321794cffa8c93f
#
_cell.length_a   1.000
_cell.length_b   1.000
_cell.length_c   1.000
_cell.angle_alpha   90.00
_cell.angle_beta   90.00
_cell.angle_gamma   90.00
#
_symmetry.space_group_name_H-M   'P 1'
#
loop_
_entity.id
_entity.type
_entity.pdbx_description
1 polymer ?
#
loop_
_entity_poly.entity_id
_entity_poly.type
_entity_poly.pdbx_seq_one_letter_code
_entity_poly.pdbx_strand_id
1 'polypeptide(L)'
;VSAGFAIYDTMNFIKSDVSTICLGMAASMAAFLLSSGKEGKRYALPNSEVMIHQPLGGASGQATEIKIAAEHILKTKKKLNEILAKNTGKSIKQIENDTDRDNYLTANDAKDYGLVDKILTTDS
;
A
#
# COMPACT_ATOMS: atom_id res chain seq x y z
N VAL A 1 2.31 9.59 5.61
CA VAL A 1 2.99 9.18 4.38
C VAL A 1 4.50 9.16 4.56
N SER A 2 5.09 10.22 5.12
CA SER A 2 6.55 10.27 5.32
C SER A 2 7.04 9.16 6.26
N ALA A 3 6.32 8.89 7.34
CA ALA A 3 6.66 7.80 8.26
C ALA A 3 6.57 6.43 7.57
N GLY A 4 5.58 6.26 6.70
CA GLY A 4 5.43 5.02 5.92
C GLY A 4 6.59 4.79 4.98
N PHE A 5 7.06 5.81 4.29
CA PHE A 5 8.24 5.70 3.42
C PHE A 5 9.52 5.43 4.20
N ALA A 6 9.65 6.01 5.41
CA ALA A 6 10.80 5.73 6.26
C ALA A 6 10.84 4.25 6.67
N ILE A 7 9.69 3.68 7.01
CA ILE A 7 9.57 2.26 7.33
C ILE A 7 9.88 1.42 6.09
N TYR A 8 9.32 1.78 4.94
CA TYR A 8 9.56 1.09 3.67
C TYR A 8 11.05 1.05 3.32
N ASP A 9 11.71 2.20 3.40
CA ASP A 9 13.15 2.28 3.11
C ASP A 9 13.96 1.42 4.08
N THR A 10 13.60 1.42 5.36
CA THR A 10 14.25 0.59 6.36
C THR A 10 14.08 -0.89 6.05
N MET A 11 12.87 -1.31 5.67
CA MET A 11 12.60 -2.70 5.27
C MET A 11 13.51 -3.15 4.12
N ASN A 12 13.75 -2.25 3.17
CA ASN A 12 14.61 -2.56 2.02
C ASN A 12 16.11 -2.44 2.33
N PHE A 13 16.46 -1.64 3.33
CA PHE A 13 17.86 -1.40 3.70
C PHE A 13 18.46 -2.53 4.53
N ILE A 14 17.69 -3.11 5.43
CA ILE A 14 18.19 -4.18 6.30
C ILE A 14 18.40 -5.46 5.49
N LYS A 15 19.34 -6.29 5.94
CA LYS A 15 19.72 -7.53 5.23
C LYS A 15 18.74 -8.67 5.48
N SER A 16 17.98 -8.60 6.55
CA SER A 16 17.00 -9.64 6.88
C SER A 16 15.74 -9.47 6.06
N ASP A 17 15.09 -10.57 5.71
CA ASP A 17 13.76 -10.55 5.10
C ASP A 17 12.74 -10.00 6.10
N VAL A 18 11.82 -9.18 5.62
CA VAL A 18 10.73 -8.64 6.44
C VAL A 18 9.45 -9.35 6.04
N SER A 19 8.83 -10.02 7.00
CA SER A 19 7.50 -10.59 6.84
C SER A 19 6.46 -9.58 7.29
N THR A 20 5.32 -9.54 6.61
CA THR A 20 4.20 -8.67 6.97
C THR A 20 2.95 -9.49 7.22
N ILE A 21 2.14 -9.04 8.15
CA ILE A 21 0.87 -9.70 8.45
C ILE A 21 -0.22 -8.66 8.73
N CYS A 22 -1.37 -8.85 8.10
CA CYS A 22 -2.53 -8.01 8.33
C CYS A 22 -3.38 -8.60 9.47
N LEU A 23 -3.55 -7.81 10.52
CA LEU A 23 -4.41 -8.12 11.66
C LEU A 23 -5.55 -7.10 11.66
N GLY A 24 -6.79 -7.56 11.56
CA GLY A 24 -7.94 -6.67 11.51
C GLY A 24 -8.03 -5.90 10.20
N MET A 25 -7.47 -4.72 10.12
CA MET A 25 -7.50 -3.91 8.90
C MET A 25 -6.16 -3.26 8.63
N ALA A 26 -5.73 -3.33 7.38
CA ALA A 26 -4.59 -2.55 6.88
C ALA A 26 -5.12 -1.58 5.83
N ALA A 27 -5.09 -0.30 6.14
CA ALA A 27 -5.65 0.74 5.27
C ALA A 27 -4.59 1.74 4.85
N SER A 28 -4.70 2.25 3.62
CA SER A 28 -3.83 3.33 3.11
C SER A 28 -2.36 2.95 3.15
N MET A 29 -1.56 3.68 3.92
CA MET A 29 -0.13 3.44 4.06
C MET A 29 0.16 2.07 4.69
N ALA A 30 -0.71 1.57 5.58
CA ALA A 30 -0.57 0.23 6.14
C ALA A 30 -0.73 -0.85 5.06
N ALA A 31 -1.65 -0.67 4.12
CA ALA A 31 -1.81 -1.58 2.98
C ALA A 31 -0.55 -1.56 2.09
N PHE A 32 0.01 -0.39 1.86
CA PHE A 32 1.27 -0.23 1.13
C PHE A 32 2.40 -1.01 1.81
N LEU A 33 2.57 -0.85 3.12
CA LEU A 33 3.61 -1.56 3.88
C LEU A 33 3.37 -3.06 3.90
N LEU A 34 2.12 -3.49 4.01
CA LEU A 34 1.75 -4.90 3.96
C LEU A 34 2.25 -5.55 2.66
N SER A 35 2.02 -4.89 1.52
CA SER A 35 2.44 -5.39 0.22
C SER A 35 3.95 -5.34 0.01
N SER A 36 4.66 -4.59 0.85
CA SER A 36 6.10 -4.37 0.72
C SER A 36 6.96 -5.39 1.46
N GLY A 37 6.35 -6.36 2.13
CA GLY A 37 7.07 -7.47 2.75
C GLY A 37 7.75 -8.35 1.71
N LYS A 38 8.61 -9.24 2.17
CA LYS A 38 9.29 -10.19 1.31
C LYS A 38 8.28 -11.04 0.53
N GLU A 39 8.42 -11.14 -0.77
CA GLU A 39 7.56 -11.98 -1.59
C GLU A 39 7.55 -13.42 -1.05
N GLY A 40 6.37 -13.97 -0.88
CA GLY A 40 6.15 -15.26 -0.25
C GLY A 40 5.97 -15.20 1.27
N LYS A 41 6.21 -14.06 1.89
CA LYS A 41 6.12 -13.86 3.34
C LYS A 41 5.19 -12.72 3.75
N ARG A 42 4.19 -12.44 2.93
CA ARG A 42 3.16 -11.45 3.21
C ARG A 42 1.86 -12.19 3.54
N TYR A 43 1.30 -11.92 4.70
CA TYR A 43 0.18 -12.71 5.23
C TYR A 43 -1.01 -11.86 5.62
N ALA A 44 -2.19 -12.48 5.66
CA ALA A 44 -3.40 -11.88 6.20
C ALA A 44 -4.17 -12.93 6.98
N LEU A 45 -4.79 -12.53 8.09
CA LEU A 45 -5.71 -13.41 8.81
C LEU A 45 -7.05 -13.47 8.06
N PRO A 46 -7.83 -14.57 8.22
CA PRO A 46 -9.01 -14.83 7.38
C PRO A 46 -10.08 -13.73 7.40
N ASN A 47 -10.25 -13.07 8.54
CA ASN A 47 -11.28 -12.03 8.70
C ASN A 47 -10.72 -10.61 8.62
N SER A 48 -9.48 -10.46 8.16
CA SER A 48 -8.89 -9.14 7.99
C SER A 48 -9.36 -8.49 6.69
N GLU A 49 -9.21 -7.18 6.62
CA GLU A 49 -9.54 -6.38 5.45
C GLU A 49 -8.35 -5.53 5.06
N VAL A 50 -8.24 -5.26 3.77
CA VAL A 50 -7.20 -4.36 3.22
C VAL A 50 -7.90 -3.29 2.41
N MET A 51 -7.59 -2.03 2.67
CA MET A 51 -8.17 -0.91 1.95
C MET A 51 -7.07 -0.13 1.24
N ILE A 52 -7.23 0.01 -0.07
CA ILE A 52 -6.32 0.80 -0.89
C ILE A 52 -7.03 2.03 -1.41
N HIS A 53 -6.31 3.15 -1.45
CA HIS A 53 -6.81 4.40 -2.04
C HIS A 53 -5.64 5.31 -2.38
N GLN A 54 -5.91 6.33 -3.17
CA GLN A 54 -4.91 7.35 -3.50
C GLN A 54 -4.62 8.21 -2.27
N PRO A 55 -3.40 8.74 -2.15
CA PRO A 55 -3.11 9.66 -1.07
C PRO A 55 -4.02 10.89 -1.18
N LEU A 56 -4.64 11.22 -0.05
CA LEU A 56 -5.47 12.41 0.06
C LEU A 56 -4.60 13.59 0.48
N GLY A 57 -4.93 14.74 -0.04
CA GLY A 57 -4.24 15.95 0.33
C GLY A 57 -5.14 17.14 0.14
N GLY A 58 -4.89 18.16 0.95
CA GLY A 58 -5.55 19.45 0.83
C GLY A 58 -4.50 20.52 0.97
N ALA A 59 -4.78 21.67 0.39
CA ALA A 59 -3.92 22.84 0.52
C ALA A 59 -4.78 24.06 0.71
N SER A 60 -4.30 24.97 1.56
CA SER A 60 -4.88 26.28 1.76
C SER A 60 -3.79 27.32 1.66
N GLY A 61 -4.15 28.54 1.41
CA GLY A 61 -3.21 29.64 1.28
C GLY A 61 -3.21 30.25 -0.12
N GLN A 62 -2.10 30.82 -0.51
CA GLN A 62 -1.97 31.47 -1.81
C GLN A 62 -1.89 30.43 -2.94
N ALA A 63 -2.28 30.84 -4.15
CA ALA A 63 -2.30 29.96 -5.31
C ALA A 63 -0.97 29.25 -5.57
N THR A 64 0.16 29.91 -5.33
CA THR A 64 1.49 29.32 -5.50
C THR A 64 1.72 28.17 -4.52
N GLU A 65 1.29 28.34 -3.27
CA GLU A 65 1.42 27.31 -2.24
C GLU A 65 0.53 26.12 -2.54
N ILE A 66 -0.68 26.38 -3.03
CA ILE A 66 -1.62 25.32 -3.46
C ILE A 66 -1.02 24.50 -4.60
N LYS A 67 -0.39 25.18 -5.57
CA LYS A 67 0.26 24.53 -6.69
C LYS A 67 1.42 23.63 -6.24
N ILE A 68 2.27 24.12 -5.34
CA ILE A 68 3.39 23.35 -4.79
C ILE A 68 2.88 22.11 -4.06
N ALA A 69 1.84 22.26 -3.23
CA ALA A 69 1.25 21.15 -2.51
C ALA A 69 0.64 20.11 -3.47
N ALA A 70 -0.06 20.57 -4.51
CA ALA A 70 -0.64 19.66 -5.51
C ALA A 70 0.43 18.88 -6.26
N GLU A 71 1.52 19.54 -6.65
CA GLU A 71 2.65 18.87 -7.32
C GLU A 71 3.29 17.83 -6.41
N HIS A 72 3.44 18.13 -5.13
CA HIS A 72 3.99 17.19 -4.15
C HIS A 72 3.10 15.95 -4.00
N ILE A 73 1.79 16.15 -3.91
CA ILE A 73 0.80 15.05 -3.81
C ILE A 73 0.89 14.15 -5.05
N LEU A 74 0.99 14.73 -6.23
CA LEU A 74 1.10 13.98 -7.48
C LEU A 74 2.38 13.16 -7.54
N LYS A 75 3.49 13.68 -7.06
CA LYS A 75 4.75 12.93 -6.99
C LYS A 75 4.65 11.76 -6.01
N THR A 76 4.06 11.99 -4.85
CA THR A 76 3.84 10.95 -3.84
C THR A 76 2.94 9.85 -4.39
N LYS A 77 1.84 10.22 -5.04
CA LYS A 77 0.90 9.29 -5.67
C LYS A 77 1.60 8.42 -6.72
N LYS A 78 2.38 9.03 -7.59
CA LYS A 78 3.13 8.30 -8.62
C LYS A 78 4.08 7.28 -7.98
N LYS A 79 4.81 7.68 -6.96
CA LYS A 79 5.75 6.83 -6.25
C LYS A 79 5.05 5.63 -5.59
N LEU A 80 3.93 5.88 -4.90
CA LEU A 80 3.15 4.81 -4.29
C LEU A 80 2.60 3.84 -5.33
N ASN A 81 2.08 4.36 -6.44
CA ASN A 81 1.53 3.52 -7.50
C ASN A 81 2.59 2.66 -8.17
N GLU A 82 3.78 3.20 -8.39
CA GLU A 82 4.90 2.44 -8.96
C GLU A 82 5.30 1.28 -8.05
N ILE A 83 5.39 1.53 -6.75
CA ILE A 83 5.76 0.51 -5.78
C ILE A 83 4.66 -0.54 -5.64
N LEU A 84 3.39 -0.12 -5.56
CA LEU A 84 2.25 -1.05 -5.52
C LEU A 84 2.19 -1.91 -6.78
N ALA A 85 2.42 -1.33 -7.95
CA ALA A 85 2.45 -2.09 -9.20
C ALA A 85 3.52 -3.17 -9.17
N LYS A 86 4.71 -2.83 -8.69
CA LYS A 86 5.81 -3.78 -8.52
C LYS A 86 5.44 -4.89 -7.54
N ASN A 87 4.87 -4.52 -6.39
CA ASN A 87 4.57 -5.47 -5.33
C ASN A 87 3.42 -6.43 -5.67
N THR A 88 2.46 -5.98 -6.48
CA THR A 88 1.26 -6.75 -6.83
C THR A 88 1.36 -7.44 -8.18
N GLY A 89 2.28 -7.01 -9.03
CA GLY A 89 2.36 -7.49 -10.42
C GLY A 89 1.31 -6.86 -11.33
N LYS A 90 0.59 -5.83 -10.86
CA LYS A 90 -0.39 -5.11 -11.67
C LYS A 90 0.27 -3.96 -12.41
N SER A 91 -0.38 -3.48 -13.48
CA SER A 91 0.09 -2.28 -14.18
C SER A 91 -0.18 -1.03 -13.33
N ILE A 92 0.60 0.02 -13.56
CA ILE A 92 0.39 1.31 -12.87
C ILE A 92 -1.02 1.83 -13.17
N LYS A 93 -1.49 1.69 -14.40
CA LYS A 93 -2.82 2.13 -14.80
C LYS A 93 -3.91 1.40 -14.02
N GLN A 94 -3.76 0.09 -13.81
CA GLN A 94 -4.73 -0.67 -13.02
C GLN A 94 -4.71 -0.24 -11.56
N ILE A 95 -3.53 0.00 -10.98
CA ILE A 95 -3.40 0.52 -9.62
C ILE A 95 -4.10 1.87 -9.50
N GLU A 96 -3.90 2.77 -10.47
CA GLU A 96 -4.56 4.08 -10.48
C GLU A 96 -6.07 3.95 -10.49
N ASN A 97 -6.62 3.08 -11.34
CA ASN A 97 -8.05 2.86 -11.42
C ASN A 97 -8.61 2.25 -10.14
N ASP A 98 -7.93 1.26 -9.57
CA ASP A 98 -8.40 0.52 -8.40
C ASP A 98 -8.28 1.33 -7.11
N THR A 99 -7.44 2.35 -7.08
CA THR A 99 -7.23 3.22 -5.92
C THR A 99 -7.89 4.59 -6.07
N ASP A 100 -8.59 4.85 -7.17
CA ASP A 100 -9.27 6.12 -7.41
C ASP A 100 -10.28 6.44 -6.32
N ARG A 101 -10.90 5.42 -5.75
CA ARG A 101 -11.79 5.51 -4.60
C ARG A 101 -11.35 4.48 -3.56
N ASP A 102 -11.84 4.63 -2.33
CA ASP A 102 -11.59 3.65 -1.30
C ASP A 102 -12.03 2.27 -1.78
N ASN A 103 -11.10 1.35 -1.84
CA ASN A 103 -11.33 0.01 -2.34
C ASN A 103 -11.06 -0.98 -1.21
N TYR A 104 -12.13 -1.56 -0.67
CA TYR A 104 -12.07 -2.50 0.44
C TYR A 104 -11.96 -3.93 -0.09
N LEU A 105 -10.89 -4.61 0.31
CA LEU A 105 -10.61 -5.98 -0.12
C LEU A 105 -10.69 -6.92 1.08
N THR A 106 -11.34 -8.06 0.89
CA THR A 106 -11.25 -9.16 1.86
C THR A 106 -9.84 -9.73 1.85
N ALA A 107 -9.52 -10.61 2.81
CA ALA A 107 -8.22 -11.28 2.82
C ALA A 107 -7.99 -12.06 1.51
N ASN A 108 -9.00 -12.77 1.03
CA ASN A 108 -8.92 -13.51 -0.25
C ASN A 108 -8.72 -12.57 -1.44
N ASP A 109 -9.47 -11.46 -1.48
CA ASP A 109 -9.33 -10.46 -2.55
C ASP A 109 -7.94 -9.84 -2.54
N ALA A 110 -7.39 -9.56 -1.36
CA ALA A 110 -6.04 -9.01 -1.23
C ALA A 110 -4.98 -10.00 -1.73
N LYS A 111 -5.17 -11.29 -1.47
CA LYS A 111 -4.29 -12.34 -1.99
C LYS A 111 -4.36 -12.41 -3.51
N ASP A 112 -5.57 -12.45 -4.07
CA ASP A 112 -5.76 -12.51 -5.52
C ASP A 112 -5.20 -11.27 -6.21
N TYR A 113 -5.29 -10.12 -5.54
CA TYR A 113 -4.74 -8.87 -6.06
C TYR A 113 -3.22 -8.82 -6.04
N GLY A 114 -2.58 -9.60 -5.16
CA GLY A 114 -1.13 -9.62 -5.02
C GLY A 114 -0.60 -8.77 -3.87
N LEU A 115 -1.48 -8.31 -2.98
CA LEU A 115 -1.07 -7.53 -1.79
C LEU A 115 -0.50 -8.42 -0.69
N VAL A 116 -0.98 -9.66 -0.61
CA VAL A 116 -0.46 -10.67 0.31
C VAL A 116 -0.27 -11.98 -0.42
N ASP A 117 0.49 -12.89 0.17
CA ASP A 117 0.83 -14.19 -0.44
C ASP A 117 0.01 -15.33 0.12
N LYS A 118 -0.31 -15.29 1.41
CA LYS A 118 -1.05 -16.35 2.09
C LYS A 118 -2.03 -15.82 3.11
N ILE A 119 -3.10 -16.57 3.28
CA ILE A 119 -4.04 -16.36 4.38
C ILE A 119 -3.68 -17.38 5.45
N LEU A 120 -3.35 -16.89 6.65
CA LEU A 120 -3.00 -17.77 7.76
C LEU A 120 -4.26 -18.25 8.46
N THR A 121 -4.37 -19.56 8.62
CA THR A 121 -5.45 -20.18 9.37
C THR A 121 -4.85 -21.00 10.51
N THR A 122 -5.71 -21.50 11.39
CA THR A 122 -5.27 -22.34 12.51
C THR A 122 -4.56 -23.61 12.06
N ASP A 123 -4.80 -24.04 10.82
CA ASP A 123 -4.22 -25.25 10.23
C ASP A 123 -2.98 -24.94 9.36
N SER A 124 -2.54 -23.69 9.38
CA SER A 124 -1.41 -23.24 8.55
C SER A 124 -0.07 -23.40 9.25
#